data_84c6b66bad34bc7ed2750afdab26f32a
#
_entry.id   84c6b66bad34bc7ed2750afdab26f32a
#
_cell.length_a   1.000
_cell.length_b   1.000
_cell.length_c   1.000
_cell.angle_alpha   90.00
_cell.angle_beta   90.00
_cell.angle_gamma   90.00
#
_symmetry.space_group_name_H-M   'P 1'
#
loop_
_entity.id
_entity.type
_entity.pdbx_description
1 polymer ?
#
loop_
_entity_poly.entity_id
_entity_poly.type
_entity_poly.pdbx_seq_one_letter_code
_entity_poly.pdbx_strand_id
1 'polypeptide(L)'
;MRRLFSLLLVVIMALSMVACGGTTAPAATEAPKAEAPAATEAPATEAPATEPAAEPYKIGIVTPTLTVSEDEFRGAQEMVAKYPDIVVHKTLPEDFATNVEGCISVITSLADDPQMKYILFNNGMEGIIPAFQTIREKRPDITTIVCSNDDPTLMNENVDLAINTDWNRRGVTIATKAYNMGAKTFIHYSFPTHMASASKATRRDMLKKTCEELGMEFVEILTPDPQTGNGKAAMLQFLQEDLPRQIDKYGKDTCIFGTNCPMYDVILDEAFKLGFIVSEQCCPTPTQAYPTVLNLELTAEDMNNYDKINAMITEAAAAAGMTGRLSGWAMPSSVYVPKFQVELAVYMHDNGLTIDDVLSKEFLDDFSKQAMPVSADFAMAGEGLNHYWMLILEDIFY
;
A
#
# COMPACT_ATOMS: atom_id res chain seq x y z
N MET A 1 26.67 7.61 46.27
CA MET A 1 28.12 7.27 46.37
C MET A 1 28.63 7.21 44.93
N ARG A 2 29.37 8.27 44.62
CA ARG A 2 30.73 8.27 44.03
C ARG A 2 30.80 7.61 42.65
N ARG A 3 30.87 8.43 41.58
CA ARG A 3 32.08 9.16 41.03
C ARG A 3 32.98 8.23 40.25
N LEU A 4 33.08 8.52 38.94
CA LEU A 4 34.27 8.99 38.24
C LEU A 4 35.13 7.91 37.60
N PHE A 5 35.33 8.06 36.27
CA PHE A 5 36.60 8.24 35.55
C PHE A 5 36.21 8.29 34.06
N SER A 6 36.17 9.36 33.36
CA SER A 6 37.14 10.39 32.93
C SER A 6 38.30 9.88 32.09
N LEU A 7 38.27 10.27 30.81
CA LEU A 7 39.35 10.88 30.02
C LEU A 7 40.63 10.05 29.73
N LEU A 8 40.93 9.90 28.46
CA LEU A 8 42.22 10.18 27.83
C LEU A 8 42.03 10.12 26.32
N LEU A 9 41.92 11.17 25.56
CA LEU A 9 42.91 12.19 25.14
C LEU A 9 44.01 11.59 24.28
N VAL A 10 44.14 12.03 23.05
CA VAL A 10 45.05 13.05 22.44
C VAL A 10 45.65 12.49 21.17
N VAL A 11 45.30 13.06 20.04
CA VAL A 11 46.10 13.86 19.09
C VAL A 11 47.48 13.28 18.70
N ILE A 12 47.69 12.97 17.43
CA ILE A 12 48.95 13.30 16.76
C ILE A 12 48.67 13.93 15.39
N MET A 13 48.90 15.22 15.31
CA MET A 13 49.29 15.97 14.12
C MET A 13 50.83 15.93 14.01
N ALA A 14 51.36 15.83 12.80
CA ALA A 14 52.52 16.58 12.31
C ALA A 14 52.93 16.01 10.96
N LEU A 15 52.77 16.76 9.89
CA LEU A 15 53.81 17.56 9.22
C LEU A 15 55.08 16.79 8.86
N SER A 16 55.34 16.71 7.58
CA SER A 16 56.69 16.86 7.03
C SER A 16 56.65 17.47 5.64
N MET A 17 57.14 18.70 5.56
CA MET A 17 57.51 19.42 4.34
C MET A 17 58.92 19.09 3.93
N VAL A 18 59.18 19.23 2.58
CA VAL A 18 60.39 19.77 1.95
C VAL A 18 61.62 18.92 1.83
N ALA A 19 62.04 18.69 0.59
CA ALA A 19 63.40 19.05 0.16
C ALA A 19 63.50 19.19 -1.36
N CYS A 20 63.99 20.33 -1.78
CA CYS A 20 64.44 20.73 -3.10
C CYS A 20 65.72 19.99 -3.51
N GLY A 21 65.92 19.84 -4.82
CA GLY A 21 67.23 19.52 -5.40
C GLY A 21 67.20 19.74 -6.90
N GLY A 22 67.66 20.90 -7.34
CA GLY A 22 67.83 21.27 -8.71
C GLY A 22 69.19 20.84 -9.25
N THR A 23 69.30 20.68 -10.55
CA THR A 23 70.52 21.01 -11.35
C THR A 23 70.21 21.15 -12.84
N THR A 24 70.45 22.35 -13.30
CA THR A 24 71.09 22.81 -14.57
C THR A 24 70.89 22.09 -15.88
N ALA A 25 70.39 22.87 -16.82
CA ALA A 25 70.45 22.70 -18.27
C ALA A 25 71.88 22.76 -18.84
N PRO A 26 72.10 22.28 -20.04
CA PRO A 26 72.69 23.17 -21.04
C PRO A 26 71.95 23.23 -22.39
N ALA A 27 72.37 24.30 -23.09
CA ALA A 27 71.76 25.02 -24.19
C ALA A 27 71.67 24.32 -25.54
N ALA A 28 70.70 24.77 -26.26
CA ALA A 28 70.57 25.14 -27.71
C ALA A 28 71.38 24.41 -28.79
N THR A 29 70.63 23.94 -29.79
CA THR A 29 71.07 23.98 -31.19
C THR A 29 69.83 24.25 -32.06
N GLU A 30 69.87 25.35 -32.84
CA GLU A 30 68.90 25.74 -33.86
C GLU A 30 68.98 24.87 -35.11
N ALA A 31 67.85 24.71 -35.77
CA ALA A 31 67.52 24.74 -37.19
C ALA A 31 66.94 23.43 -37.73
N PRO A 32 66.17 23.44 -38.80
CA PRO A 32 65.51 24.53 -39.55
C PRO A 32 63.99 24.35 -39.76
N LYS A 33 63.36 25.45 -40.11
CA LYS A 33 61.96 25.66 -40.44
C LYS A 33 61.54 24.81 -41.66
N ALA A 34 60.53 23.96 -41.49
CA ALA A 34 59.75 23.37 -42.59
C ALA A 34 58.31 23.90 -42.53
N GLU A 35 57.85 24.34 -43.66
CA GLU A 35 56.53 24.89 -43.92
C GLU A 35 55.41 23.87 -43.54
N ALA A 36 54.38 24.34 -42.83
CA ALA A 36 53.20 23.58 -42.55
C ALA A 36 52.24 23.56 -43.75
N PRO A 37 51.63 22.44 -44.07
CA PRO A 37 50.50 22.37 -44.98
C PRO A 37 49.24 22.93 -44.29
N ALA A 38 48.37 23.63 -45.07
CA ALA A 38 47.14 24.23 -44.68
C ALA A 38 46.23 23.25 -43.92
N ALA A 39 45.75 23.69 -42.75
CA ALA A 39 44.73 22.97 -41.98
C ALA A 39 43.39 23.02 -42.73
N THR A 40 42.91 21.87 -43.12
CA THR A 40 41.52 21.67 -43.54
C THR A 40 40.68 21.76 -42.27
N GLU A 41 39.78 22.74 -42.19
CA GLU A 41 38.76 22.82 -41.14
C GLU A 41 37.91 21.55 -41.13
N ALA A 42 37.94 20.79 -40.04
CA ALA A 42 37.00 19.73 -39.78
C ALA A 42 35.62 20.35 -39.47
N PRO A 43 34.51 19.76 -39.92
CA PRO A 43 33.18 20.25 -39.57
C PRO A 43 33.02 20.24 -38.04
N ALA A 44 32.55 21.37 -37.51
CA ALA A 44 32.15 21.47 -36.10
C ALA A 44 31.08 20.41 -35.83
N THR A 45 31.40 19.41 -35.03
CA THR A 45 30.41 18.49 -34.46
C THR A 45 29.57 19.35 -33.50
N GLU A 46 28.32 19.63 -33.88
CA GLU A 46 27.34 20.19 -32.97
C GLU A 46 27.29 19.29 -31.71
N ALA A 47 27.51 19.89 -30.57
CA ALA A 47 27.28 19.23 -29.27
C ALA A 47 25.82 18.73 -29.25
N PRO A 48 25.53 17.54 -28.73
CA PRO A 48 24.16 17.10 -28.57
C PRO A 48 23.39 18.18 -27.81
N ALA A 49 22.26 18.59 -28.37
CA ALA A 49 21.34 19.49 -27.69
C ALA A 49 21.03 18.87 -26.33
N THR A 50 21.37 19.56 -25.27
CA THR A 50 20.96 19.21 -23.91
C THR A 50 19.43 19.23 -23.93
N GLU A 51 18.78 18.10 -23.71
CA GLU A 51 17.34 18.07 -23.45
C GLU A 51 17.04 19.10 -22.36
N PRO A 52 16.02 19.95 -22.54
CA PRO A 52 15.64 20.90 -21.49
C PRO A 52 15.40 20.11 -20.21
N ALA A 53 16.12 20.47 -19.14
CA ALA A 53 15.88 19.89 -17.83
C ALA A 53 14.39 20.02 -17.53
N ALA A 54 13.73 18.89 -17.23
CA ALA A 54 12.31 18.89 -16.89
C ALA A 54 12.06 19.91 -15.76
N GLU A 55 10.99 20.69 -15.88
CA GLU A 55 10.65 21.65 -14.84
C GLU A 55 10.46 20.93 -13.50
N PRO A 56 11.01 21.47 -12.40
CA PRO A 56 10.86 20.83 -11.09
C PRO A 56 9.38 20.77 -10.69
N TYR A 57 8.94 19.59 -10.28
CA TYR A 57 7.56 19.35 -9.85
C TYR A 57 7.50 18.69 -8.48
N LYS A 58 6.32 18.72 -7.86
CA LYS A 58 6.05 18.06 -6.58
C LYS A 58 4.75 17.29 -6.60
N ILE A 59 4.73 16.26 -5.77
CA ILE A 59 3.60 15.39 -5.47
C ILE A 59 3.29 15.57 -3.98
N GLY A 60 2.12 16.11 -3.66
CA GLY A 60 1.64 16.19 -2.27
C GLY A 60 0.82 14.95 -1.92
N ILE A 61 1.16 14.24 -0.87
CA ILE A 61 0.38 13.12 -0.37
C ILE A 61 -0.12 13.42 1.05
N VAL A 62 -1.41 13.15 1.29
CA VAL A 62 -2.06 13.35 2.59
C VAL A 62 -2.55 12.01 3.13
N THR A 63 -2.18 11.70 4.37
CA THR A 63 -2.63 10.51 5.11
C THR A 63 -3.00 10.88 6.54
N PRO A 64 -3.63 9.98 7.33
CA PRO A 64 -3.69 10.14 8.78
C PRO A 64 -2.29 10.17 9.41
N THR A 65 -2.23 10.52 10.70
CA THR A 65 -0.99 10.41 11.48
C THR A 65 -0.62 8.94 11.73
N LEU A 66 0.64 8.69 12.09
CA LEU A 66 1.13 7.35 12.45
C LEU A 66 0.29 6.68 13.55
N THR A 67 -0.18 7.46 14.52
CA THR A 67 -0.97 6.97 15.66
C THR A 67 -2.40 6.61 15.27
N VAL A 68 -2.94 7.18 14.20
CA VAL A 68 -4.31 6.95 13.75
C VAL A 68 -4.38 5.84 12.70
N SER A 69 -3.50 5.86 11.71
CA SER A 69 -3.39 4.82 10.70
C SER A 69 -1.95 4.62 10.26
N GLU A 70 -1.33 3.61 10.85
CA GLU A 70 0.09 3.31 10.62
C GLU A 70 0.38 2.95 9.17
N ASP A 71 -0.48 2.18 8.54
CA ASP A 71 -0.28 1.65 7.18
C ASP A 71 -0.18 2.75 6.13
N GLU A 72 -1.19 3.63 6.04
CA GLU A 72 -1.19 4.75 5.07
C GLU A 72 -0.03 5.71 5.33
N PHE A 73 0.25 5.99 6.62
CA PHE A 73 1.38 6.84 7.00
C PHE A 73 2.71 6.24 6.54
N ARG A 74 2.96 4.96 6.82
CA ARG A 74 4.20 4.28 6.43
C ARG A 74 4.33 4.15 4.92
N GLY A 75 3.25 3.80 4.22
CA GLY A 75 3.23 3.77 2.76
C GLY A 75 3.67 5.11 2.16
N ALA A 76 3.16 6.23 2.68
CA ALA A 76 3.57 7.56 2.25
C ALA A 76 5.03 7.87 2.62
N GLN A 77 5.50 7.50 3.82
CA GLN A 77 6.88 7.71 4.24
C GLN A 77 7.90 6.95 3.39
N GLU A 78 7.57 5.72 2.96
CA GLU A 78 8.40 4.99 2.02
C GLU A 78 8.55 5.72 0.69
N MET A 79 7.47 6.36 0.21
CA MET A 79 7.52 7.16 -1.02
C MET A 79 8.32 8.46 -0.84
N VAL A 80 8.22 9.12 0.33
CA VAL A 80 9.11 10.24 0.66
C VAL A 80 10.58 9.80 0.65
N ALA A 81 10.89 8.63 1.20
CA ALA A 81 12.26 8.11 1.21
C ALA A 81 12.76 7.75 -0.21
N LYS A 82 11.86 7.24 -1.08
CA LYS A 82 12.19 6.91 -2.47
C LYS A 82 12.36 8.16 -3.35
N TYR A 83 11.55 9.19 -3.13
CA TYR A 83 11.50 10.41 -3.94
C TYR A 83 11.62 11.68 -3.06
N PRO A 84 12.74 11.87 -2.35
CA PRO A 84 12.86 12.89 -1.29
C PRO A 84 12.73 14.34 -1.80
N ASP A 85 13.06 14.59 -3.06
CA ASP A 85 13.00 15.92 -3.66
C ASP A 85 11.63 16.24 -4.30
N ILE A 86 10.79 15.22 -4.50
CA ILE A 86 9.53 15.31 -5.24
C ILE A 86 8.33 15.16 -4.32
N VAL A 87 8.33 14.20 -3.38
CA VAL A 87 7.17 13.86 -2.55
C VAL A 87 7.13 14.68 -1.28
N VAL A 88 6.01 15.36 -1.05
CA VAL A 88 5.70 16.13 0.18
C VAL A 88 4.58 15.44 0.91
N HIS A 89 4.84 14.91 2.10
CA HIS A 89 3.84 14.26 2.94
C HIS A 89 3.28 15.23 3.97
N LYS A 90 1.96 15.34 4.04
CA LYS A 90 1.22 16.02 5.12
C LYS A 90 0.28 15.04 5.80
N THR A 91 0.05 15.24 7.09
CA THR A 91 -0.90 14.43 7.85
C THR A 91 -2.17 15.20 8.14
N LEU A 92 -3.28 14.48 8.18
CA LEU A 92 -4.55 14.97 8.69
C LEU A 92 -4.44 15.33 10.18
N PRO A 93 -5.31 16.19 10.70
CA PRO A 93 -5.48 16.38 12.15
C PRO A 93 -5.82 15.04 12.83
N GLU A 94 -5.37 14.82 14.08
CA GLU A 94 -5.68 13.57 14.81
C GLU A 94 -7.19 13.37 15.04
N ASP A 95 -7.95 14.46 15.14
CA ASP A 95 -9.40 14.49 15.30
C ASP A 95 -10.16 14.53 13.96
N PHE A 96 -9.52 14.13 12.86
CA PHE A 96 -10.02 14.25 11.48
C PHE A 96 -11.45 13.75 11.30
N ALA A 97 -11.86 12.70 12.00
CA ALA A 97 -13.22 12.13 11.89
C ALA A 97 -14.33 13.13 12.28
N THR A 98 -14.00 14.16 13.05
CA THR A 98 -14.92 15.22 13.48
C THR A 98 -14.51 16.62 13.02
N ASN A 99 -13.33 16.75 12.41
CA ASN A 99 -12.69 17.99 11.97
C ASN A 99 -12.48 18.02 10.45
N VAL A 100 -13.57 17.86 9.70
CA VAL A 100 -13.55 17.84 8.23
C VAL A 100 -12.97 19.13 7.64
N GLU A 101 -13.28 20.29 8.23
CA GLU A 101 -12.74 21.59 7.79
C GLU A 101 -11.21 21.66 7.94
N GLY A 102 -10.67 21.11 9.03
CA GLY A 102 -9.22 20.97 9.21
C GLY A 102 -8.60 20.07 8.13
N CYS A 103 -9.25 18.99 7.76
CA CYS A 103 -8.82 18.11 6.68
C CYS A 103 -8.81 18.82 5.33
N ILE A 104 -9.90 19.53 5.00
CA ILE A 104 -10.00 20.34 3.78
C ILE A 104 -8.86 21.37 3.71
N SER A 105 -8.59 22.06 4.84
CA SER A 105 -7.50 23.02 4.92
C SER A 105 -6.12 22.40 4.67
N VAL A 106 -5.83 21.22 5.23
CA VAL A 106 -4.57 20.51 4.98
C VAL A 106 -4.42 20.15 3.50
N ILE A 107 -5.46 19.57 2.88
CA ILE A 107 -5.46 19.15 1.48
C ILE A 107 -5.25 20.36 0.57
N THR A 108 -6.06 21.41 0.73
CA THR A 108 -6.00 22.61 -0.12
C THR A 108 -4.70 23.39 0.02
N SER A 109 -4.07 23.34 1.19
CA SER A 109 -2.77 24.02 1.43
C SER A 109 -1.61 23.46 0.61
N LEU A 110 -1.73 22.27 0.04
CA LEU A 110 -0.74 21.74 -0.90
C LEU A 110 -0.74 22.49 -2.23
N ALA A 111 -1.90 22.96 -2.66
CA ALA A 111 -2.04 23.71 -3.91
C ALA A 111 -1.40 25.11 -3.88
N ASP A 112 -0.98 25.60 -2.72
CA ASP A 112 -0.26 26.89 -2.58
C ASP A 112 1.19 26.81 -3.09
N ASP A 113 1.79 25.62 -3.20
CA ASP A 113 3.10 25.42 -3.80
C ASP A 113 2.99 25.49 -5.34
N PRO A 114 3.67 26.43 -6.02
CA PRO A 114 3.59 26.55 -7.47
C PRO A 114 4.16 25.35 -8.22
N GLN A 115 5.02 24.54 -7.60
CA GLN A 115 5.57 23.33 -8.20
C GLN A 115 4.65 22.11 -8.04
N MET A 116 3.60 22.21 -7.25
CA MET A 116 2.66 21.11 -7.03
C MET A 116 1.95 20.75 -8.33
N LYS A 117 2.06 19.48 -8.77
CA LYS A 117 1.41 18.95 -9.97
C LYS A 117 0.44 17.82 -9.66
N TYR A 118 0.62 17.13 -8.53
CA TYR A 118 -0.24 16.04 -8.10
C TYR A 118 -0.60 16.20 -6.63
N ILE A 119 -1.87 16.01 -6.29
CA ILE A 119 -2.34 15.93 -4.90
C ILE A 119 -3.03 14.59 -4.70
N LEU A 120 -2.48 13.80 -3.77
CA LEU A 120 -2.89 12.45 -3.44
C LEU A 120 -3.49 12.42 -2.05
N PHE A 121 -4.60 11.72 -1.88
CA PHE A 121 -5.28 11.59 -0.60
C PHE A 121 -5.56 10.12 -0.28
N ASN A 122 -5.28 9.73 0.96
CA ASN A 122 -5.47 8.35 1.43
C ASN A 122 -6.08 8.32 2.81
N ASN A 123 -7.36 8.14 2.85
CA ASN A 123 -8.13 7.71 4.02
C ASN A 123 -9.58 7.44 3.62
N GLY A 124 -10.20 6.45 4.25
CA GLY A 124 -11.60 6.10 4.02
C GLY A 124 -12.61 7.04 4.70
N MET A 125 -12.27 8.31 4.99
CA MET A 125 -13.23 9.30 5.49
C MET A 125 -14.14 9.84 4.39
N GLU A 126 -15.22 10.47 4.78
CA GLU A 126 -16.17 11.16 3.91
C GLU A 126 -16.11 12.69 4.15
N GLY A 127 -16.68 13.47 3.21
CA GLY A 127 -16.86 14.92 3.35
C GLY A 127 -15.70 15.76 2.82
N ILE A 128 -14.74 15.19 2.09
CA ILE A 128 -13.55 15.92 1.60
C ILE A 128 -13.67 16.44 0.17
N ILE A 129 -14.75 16.14 -0.53
CA ILE A 129 -15.01 16.61 -1.91
C ILE A 129 -14.82 18.13 -2.07
N PRO A 130 -15.26 19.00 -1.14
CA PRO A 130 -15.04 20.45 -1.27
C PRO A 130 -13.57 20.86 -1.37
N ALA A 131 -12.63 20.06 -0.85
CA ALA A 131 -11.21 20.33 -1.02
C ALA A 131 -10.80 20.23 -2.51
N PHE A 132 -11.25 19.17 -3.19
CA PHE A 132 -10.91 18.94 -4.60
C PHE A 132 -11.63 19.91 -5.55
N GLN A 133 -12.87 20.29 -5.23
CA GLN A 133 -13.55 21.38 -5.93
C GLN A 133 -12.75 22.68 -5.84
N THR A 134 -12.29 23.04 -4.64
CA THR A 134 -11.45 24.23 -4.43
C THR A 134 -10.13 24.17 -5.19
N ILE A 135 -9.47 23.00 -5.22
CA ILE A 135 -8.22 22.79 -5.97
C ILE A 135 -8.49 22.98 -7.46
N ARG A 136 -9.52 22.32 -8.01
CA ARG A 136 -9.87 22.41 -9.43
C ARG A 136 -10.19 23.84 -9.87
N GLU A 137 -10.84 24.64 -9.02
CA GLU A 137 -11.13 26.05 -9.32
C GLU A 137 -9.87 26.92 -9.33
N LYS A 138 -8.94 26.70 -8.38
CA LYS A 138 -7.77 27.56 -8.20
C LYS A 138 -6.55 27.08 -9.00
N ARG A 139 -6.37 25.79 -9.16
CA ARG A 139 -5.23 25.14 -9.76
C ARG A 139 -5.68 23.96 -10.64
N PRO A 140 -6.35 24.25 -11.79
CA PRO A 140 -6.81 23.21 -12.71
C PRO A 140 -5.66 22.43 -13.39
N ASP A 141 -4.41 22.86 -13.17
CA ASP A 141 -3.19 22.19 -13.62
C ASP A 141 -2.71 21.09 -12.66
N ILE A 142 -3.37 20.90 -11.52
CA ILE A 142 -3.07 19.86 -10.53
C ILE A 142 -3.95 18.64 -10.77
N THR A 143 -3.32 17.47 -10.95
CA THR A 143 -4.02 16.18 -10.99
C THR A 143 -4.28 15.65 -9.59
N THR A 144 -5.49 15.20 -9.34
CA THR A 144 -5.93 14.67 -8.04
C THR A 144 -6.19 13.17 -8.10
N ILE A 145 -5.52 12.37 -7.21
CA ILE A 145 -5.71 10.92 -7.11
C ILE A 145 -6.11 10.58 -5.68
N VAL A 146 -7.32 10.06 -5.48
CA VAL A 146 -7.99 10.08 -4.18
C VAL A 146 -8.51 8.71 -3.78
N CYS A 147 -8.25 8.31 -2.54
CA CYS A 147 -8.90 7.19 -1.86
C CYS A 147 -9.76 7.73 -0.73
N SER A 148 -11.09 7.75 -0.88
CA SER A 148 -12.04 8.14 0.16
C SER A 148 -13.33 7.32 0.07
N ASN A 149 -14.21 7.43 1.09
CA ASN A 149 -15.52 6.77 1.09
C ASN A 149 -16.68 7.73 0.71
N ASP A 150 -16.37 8.89 0.14
CA ASP A 150 -17.39 9.77 -0.41
C ASP A 150 -18.24 9.05 -1.47
N ASP A 151 -19.41 9.60 -1.74
CA ASP A 151 -20.33 9.05 -2.75
C ASP A 151 -19.61 8.83 -4.10
N PRO A 152 -19.73 7.66 -4.71
CA PRO A 152 -19.02 7.33 -5.95
C PRO A 152 -19.29 8.29 -7.11
N THR A 153 -20.51 8.83 -7.22
CA THR A 153 -20.85 9.79 -8.26
C THR A 153 -20.12 11.12 -8.01
N LEU A 154 -20.15 11.59 -6.76
CA LEU A 154 -19.43 12.81 -6.38
C LEU A 154 -17.91 12.66 -6.56
N MET A 155 -17.35 11.50 -6.23
CA MET A 155 -15.94 11.20 -6.49
C MET A 155 -15.64 11.28 -7.99
N ASN A 156 -16.42 10.58 -8.81
CA ASN A 156 -16.24 10.54 -10.26
C ASN A 156 -16.32 11.93 -10.93
N GLU A 157 -17.13 12.83 -10.38
CA GLU A 157 -17.33 14.18 -10.92
C GLU A 157 -16.27 15.20 -10.46
N ASN A 158 -15.65 14.98 -9.30
CA ASN A 158 -14.85 16.00 -8.62
C ASN A 158 -13.38 15.70 -8.47
N VAL A 159 -12.92 14.46 -8.73
CA VAL A 159 -11.49 14.09 -8.71
C VAL A 159 -11.07 13.52 -10.06
N ASP A 160 -9.78 13.56 -10.38
CA ASP A 160 -9.30 13.09 -11.67
C ASP A 160 -9.16 11.56 -11.69
N LEU A 161 -8.83 10.95 -10.55
CA LEU A 161 -8.85 9.50 -10.36
C LEU A 161 -9.20 9.17 -8.90
N ALA A 162 -10.27 8.45 -8.69
CA ALA A 162 -10.58 7.81 -7.42
C ALA A 162 -10.15 6.34 -7.45
N ILE A 163 -9.46 5.89 -6.40
CA ILE A 163 -9.05 4.49 -6.23
C ILE A 163 -9.45 4.02 -4.84
N ASN A 164 -10.18 2.91 -4.74
CA ASN A 164 -10.51 2.32 -3.46
C ASN A 164 -10.46 0.78 -3.53
N THR A 165 -10.47 0.12 -2.37
CA THR A 165 -10.54 -1.34 -2.28
C THR A 165 -11.97 -1.81 -2.55
N ASP A 166 -12.13 -2.83 -3.39
CA ASP A 166 -13.44 -3.41 -3.72
C ASP A 166 -13.93 -4.39 -2.65
N TRP A 167 -14.42 -3.83 -1.56
CA TRP A 167 -14.92 -4.61 -0.44
C TRP A 167 -16.12 -5.50 -0.78
N ASN A 168 -16.92 -5.12 -1.78
CA ASN A 168 -18.11 -5.87 -2.19
C ASN A 168 -17.75 -7.05 -3.12
N ARG A 169 -16.98 -6.79 -4.19
CA ARG A 169 -16.56 -7.82 -5.15
C ARG A 169 -15.72 -8.92 -4.47
N ARG A 170 -15.05 -8.61 -3.36
CA ARG A 170 -14.40 -9.59 -2.50
C ARG A 170 -15.34 -10.72 -2.04
N GLY A 171 -16.65 -10.48 -1.97
CA GLY A 171 -17.61 -11.57 -1.72
C GLY A 171 -17.52 -12.69 -2.74
N VAL A 172 -17.28 -12.36 -4.02
CA VAL A 172 -17.08 -13.36 -5.09
C VAL A 172 -15.67 -13.97 -4.99
N THR A 173 -14.63 -13.15 -4.87
CA THR A 173 -13.24 -13.66 -4.91
C THR A 173 -12.91 -14.53 -3.71
N ILE A 174 -13.36 -14.19 -2.49
CA ILE A 174 -13.17 -15.00 -1.29
C ILE A 174 -13.82 -16.39 -1.43
N ALA A 175 -15.06 -16.46 -1.90
CA ALA A 175 -15.75 -17.73 -2.08
C ALA A 175 -15.13 -18.59 -3.19
N THR A 176 -14.77 -17.96 -4.32
CA THR A 176 -14.09 -18.64 -5.43
C THR A 176 -12.73 -19.19 -5.00
N LYS A 177 -11.97 -18.42 -4.23
CA LYS A 177 -10.69 -18.84 -3.66
C LYS A 177 -10.87 -20.01 -2.69
N ALA A 178 -11.84 -19.93 -1.79
CA ALA A 178 -12.16 -21.04 -0.88
C ALA A 178 -12.47 -22.34 -1.64
N TYR A 179 -13.28 -22.27 -2.69
CA TYR A 179 -13.58 -23.40 -3.56
C TYR A 179 -12.31 -23.98 -4.23
N ASN A 180 -11.47 -23.13 -4.79
CA ASN A 180 -10.22 -23.54 -5.43
C ASN A 180 -9.21 -24.16 -4.44
N MET A 181 -9.27 -23.77 -3.17
CA MET A 181 -8.50 -24.37 -2.07
C MET A 181 -9.10 -25.71 -1.58
N GLY A 182 -10.23 -26.14 -2.14
CA GLY A 182 -10.87 -27.41 -1.84
C GLY A 182 -11.94 -27.37 -0.75
N ALA A 183 -12.46 -26.19 -0.42
CA ALA A 183 -13.56 -26.07 0.52
C ALA A 183 -14.85 -26.71 -0.04
N LYS A 184 -15.57 -27.43 0.82
CA LYS A 184 -16.91 -27.97 0.55
C LYS A 184 -17.98 -27.21 1.32
N THR A 185 -17.60 -26.64 2.45
CA THR A 185 -18.44 -25.80 3.29
C THR A 185 -17.76 -24.47 3.52
N PHE A 186 -18.53 -23.39 3.50
CA PHE A 186 -18.08 -22.04 3.81
C PHE A 186 -18.85 -21.51 5.02
N ILE A 187 -18.17 -21.25 6.14
CA ILE A 187 -18.79 -20.71 7.36
C ILE A 187 -18.43 -19.23 7.50
N HIS A 188 -19.48 -18.41 7.50
CA HIS A 188 -19.40 -16.96 7.65
C HIS A 188 -19.76 -16.56 9.08
N TYR A 189 -18.77 -16.16 9.87
CA TYR A 189 -18.95 -15.60 11.20
C TYR A 189 -19.12 -14.09 11.14
N SER A 190 -20.21 -13.60 11.72
CA SER A 190 -20.50 -12.16 11.81
C SER A 190 -21.26 -11.84 13.08
N PHE A 191 -21.77 -10.63 13.21
CA PHE A 191 -22.59 -10.17 14.34
C PHE A 191 -23.61 -9.11 13.89
N PRO A 192 -24.66 -8.83 14.68
CA PRO A 192 -25.78 -8.01 14.26
C PRO A 192 -25.39 -6.62 13.73
N THR A 193 -24.50 -5.89 14.39
CA THR A 193 -24.07 -4.55 13.96
C THR A 193 -23.37 -4.58 12.60
N HIS A 194 -22.55 -5.62 12.30
CA HIS A 194 -21.94 -5.77 10.98
C HIS A 194 -22.98 -6.11 9.91
N MET A 195 -23.96 -6.95 10.22
CA MET A 195 -25.00 -7.30 9.26
C MET A 195 -26.02 -6.19 9.00
N ALA A 196 -26.09 -5.19 9.88
CA ALA A 196 -26.83 -3.97 9.64
C ALA A 196 -26.11 -2.99 8.68
N SER A 197 -24.81 -3.17 8.44
CA SER A 197 -24.04 -2.36 7.48
C SER A 197 -24.31 -2.84 6.05
N ALA A 198 -24.80 -1.95 5.17
CA ALA A 198 -25.16 -2.28 3.79
C ALA A 198 -23.99 -2.95 3.01
N SER A 199 -22.78 -2.39 3.10
CA SER A 199 -21.59 -2.93 2.42
C SER A 199 -21.24 -4.35 2.89
N LYS A 200 -21.27 -4.61 4.23
CA LYS A 200 -20.96 -5.94 4.78
C LYS A 200 -22.05 -6.95 4.46
N ALA A 201 -23.32 -6.54 4.48
CA ALA A 201 -24.44 -7.38 4.09
C ALA A 201 -24.36 -7.74 2.59
N THR A 202 -24.06 -6.76 1.72
CA THR A 202 -23.86 -7.00 0.28
C THR A 202 -22.74 -8.02 0.04
N ARG A 203 -21.60 -7.87 0.70
CA ARG A 203 -20.49 -8.83 0.60
C ARG A 203 -20.91 -10.25 1.05
N ARG A 204 -21.64 -10.36 2.17
CA ARG A 204 -22.19 -11.62 2.65
C ARG A 204 -23.13 -12.27 1.63
N ASP A 205 -24.01 -11.48 0.99
CA ASP A 205 -24.95 -11.99 0.00
C ASP A 205 -24.23 -12.47 -1.26
N MET A 206 -23.19 -11.77 -1.70
CA MET A 206 -22.31 -12.19 -2.80
C MET A 206 -21.55 -13.46 -2.46
N LEU A 207 -20.99 -13.59 -1.24
CA LEU A 207 -20.36 -14.81 -0.73
C LEU A 207 -21.32 -16.00 -0.80
N LYS A 208 -22.51 -15.83 -0.23
CA LYS A 208 -23.54 -16.88 -0.21
C LYS A 208 -23.91 -17.33 -1.63
N LYS A 209 -24.23 -16.37 -2.51
CA LYS A 209 -24.58 -16.65 -3.90
C LYS A 209 -23.47 -17.41 -4.62
N THR A 210 -22.23 -16.96 -4.47
CA THR A 210 -21.08 -17.61 -5.12
C THR A 210 -20.84 -19.02 -4.57
N CYS A 211 -21.00 -19.24 -3.27
CA CYS A 211 -20.92 -20.58 -2.68
C CYS A 211 -21.98 -21.51 -3.29
N GLU A 212 -23.23 -21.05 -3.40
CA GLU A 212 -24.34 -21.81 -3.99
C GLU A 212 -24.06 -22.15 -5.47
N GLU A 213 -23.57 -21.19 -6.26
CA GLU A 213 -23.19 -21.37 -7.67
C GLU A 213 -22.04 -22.39 -7.85
N LEU A 214 -21.10 -22.45 -6.90
CA LEU A 214 -19.96 -23.37 -6.90
C LEU A 214 -20.28 -24.72 -6.23
N GLY A 215 -21.47 -24.89 -5.66
CA GLY A 215 -21.90 -26.11 -4.99
C GLY A 215 -21.31 -26.31 -3.59
N MET A 216 -20.85 -25.23 -2.95
CA MET A 216 -20.44 -25.25 -1.54
C MET A 216 -21.63 -24.98 -0.61
N GLU A 217 -21.67 -25.68 0.53
CA GLU A 217 -22.62 -25.36 1.60
C GLU A 217 -22.23 -24.02 2.26
N PHE A 218 -23.16 -23.05 2.30
CA PHE A 218 -22.95 -21.78 2.99
C PHE A 218 -23.66 -21.80 4.35
N VAL A 219 -22.90 -21.55 5.41
CA VAL A 219 -23.38 -21.51 6.79
C VAL A 219 -23.12 -20.13 7.37
N GLU A 220 -24.16 -19.47 7.89
CA GLU A 220 -24.03 -18.18 8.57
C GLU A 220 -24.19 -18.38 10.10
N ILE A 221 -23.22 -17.85 10.86
CA ILE A 221 -23.22 -17.93 12.31
C ILE A 221 -23.03 -16.51 12.88
N LEU A 222 -23.96 -16.11 13.74
CA LEU A 222 -23.84 -14.85 14.47
C LEU A 222 -23.17 -15.07 15.82
N THR A 223 -22.07 -14.35 16.04
CA THR A 223 -21.40 -14.31 17.34
C THR A 223 -22.04 -13.25 18.24
N PRO A 224 -21.73 -13.23 19.55
CA PRO A 224 -21.96 -12.05 20.38
C PRO A 224 -21.35 -10.80 19.72
N ASP A 225 -22.06 -9.68 19.78
CA ASP A 225 -21.63 -8.43 19.15
C ASP A 225 -20.53 -7.78 20.00
N PRO A 226 -19.31 -7.57 19.44
CA PRO A 226 -18.19 -6.99 20.15
C PRO A 226 -18.39 -5.51 20.53
N GLN A 227 -19.39 -4.85 19.95
CA GLN A 227 -19.73 -3.45 20.23
C GLN A 227 -20.78 -3.31 21.34
N THR A 228 -21.33 -4.42 21.83
CA THR A 228 -22.38 -4.44 22.85
C THR A 228 -22.09 -5.48 23.93
N GLY A 229 -22.75 -5.38 25.10
CA GLY A 229 -22.68 -6.38 26.16
C GLY A 229 -21.25 -6.61 26.67
N ASN A 230 -20.81 -7.87 26.69
CA ASN A 230 -19.47 -8.27 27.14
C ASN A 230 -18.36 -8.03 26.09
N GLY A 231 -18.73 -7.41 24.96
CA GLY A 231 -17.79 -6.91 23.96
C GLY A 231 -16.94 -8.00 23.29
N LYS A 232 -15.71 -7.59 22.92
CA LYS A 232 -14.74 -8.44 22.20
C LYS A 232 -14.50 -9.79 22.92
N ALA A 233 -14.42 -9.81 24.23
CA ALA A 233 -14.12 -11.04 24.99
C ALA A 233 -15.18 -12.14 24.76
N ALA A 234 -16.47 -11.79 24.80
CA ALA A 234 -17.55 -12.75 24.57
C ALA A 234 -17.54 -13.29 23.13
N MET A 235 -17.23 -12.46 22.14
CA MET A 235 -17.08 -12.89 20.74
C MET A 235 -15.93 -13.88 20.59
N LEU A 236 -14.77 -13.61 21.15
CA LEU A 236 -13.59 -14.48 21.06
C LEU A 236 -13.84 -15.82 21.78
N GLN A 237 -14.44 -15.78 22.98
CA GLN A 237 -14.81 -17.01 23.71
C GLN A 237 -15.79 -17.86 22.89
N PHE A 238 -16.82 -17.24 22.29
CA PHE A 238 -17.76 -17.95 21.42
C PHE A 238 -17.04 -18.67 20.28
N LEU A 239 -16.10 -18.01 19.60
CA LEU A 239 -15.32 -18.61 18.51
C LEU A 239 -14.48 -19.79 18.99
N GLN A 240 -13.79 -19.66 20.13
CA GLN A 240 -13.00 -20.75 20.72
C GLN A 240 -13.81 -22.00 21.02
N GLU A 241 -15.08 -21.82 21.43
CA GLU A 241 -15.98 -22.93 21.75
C GLU A 241 -16.68 -23.48 20.51
N ASP A 242 -16.97 -22.65 19.52
CA ASP A 242 -17.79 -23.05 18.37
C ASP A 242 -16.97 -23.60 17.21
N LEU A 243 -15.79 -23.06 16.89
CA LEU A 243 -14.96 -23.53 15.78
C LEU A 243 -14.68 -25.03 15.82
N PRO A 244 -14.26 -25.64 16.94
CA PRO A 244 -14.07 -27.08 17.02
C PRO A 244 -15.35 -27.87 16.72
N ARG A 245 -16.50 -27.41 17.22
CA ARG A 245 -17.81 -28.07 16.96
C ARG A 245 -18.19 -28.02 15.49
N GLN A 246 -17.91 -26.91 14.81
CA GLN A 246 -18.21 -26.79 13.39
C GLN A 246 -17.27 -27.66 12.54
N ILE A 247 -16.01 -27.74 12.90
CA ILE A 247 -15.05 -28.60 12.19
C ILE A 247 -15.32 -30.08 12.45
N ASP A 248 -15.76 -30.47 13.63
CA ASP A 248 -16.24 -31.83 13.91
C ASP A 248 -17.46 -32.19 13.04
N LYS A 249 -18.35 -31.22 12.80
CA LYS A 249 -19.56 -31.42 11.99
C LYS A 249 -19.29 -31.46 10.48
N TYR A 250 -18.51 -30.53 9.97
CA TYR A 250 -18.35 -30.31 8.53
C TYR A 250 -17.00 -30.82 7.96
N GLY A 251 -16.08 -31.16 8.85
CA GLY A 251 -14.72 -31.60 8.48
C GLY A 251 -13.76 -30.44 8.13
N LYS A 252 -12.51 -30.79 7.94
CA LYS A 252 -11.43 -29.83 7.68
C LYS A 252 -11.50 -29.12 6.32
N ASP A 253 -12.28 -29.69 5.34
CA ASP A 253 -12.51 -29.04 4.06
C ASP A 253 -13.61 -27.95 4.18
N THR A 254 -13.58 -27.25 5.30
CA THR A 254 -14.42 -26.11 5.62
C THR A 254 -13.58 -24.85 5.56
N CYS A 255 -14.07 -23.82 4.85
CA CYS A 255 -13.47 -22.48 4.88
C CYS A 255 -14.16 -21.66 5.97
N ILE A 256 -13.37 -21.02 6.81
CA ILE A 256 -13.83 -20.10 7.86
C ILE A 256 -13.51 -18.68 7.48
N PHE A 257 -14.53 -17.81 7.51
CA PHE A 257 -14.38 -16.37 7.31
C PHE A 257 -15.07 -15.60 8.43
N GLY A 258 -14.36 -14.67 9.07
CA GLY A 258 -14.85 -13.77 10.09
C GLY A 258 -14.93 -12.33 9.59
N THR A 259 -15.97 -11.57 9.95
CA THR A 259 -16.16 -10.19 9.48
C THR A 259 -15.45 -9.13 10.32
N ASN A 260 -14.70 -9.53 11.34
CA ASN A 260 -14.02 -8.59 12.25
C ASN A 260 -12.56 -9.00 12.47
N CYS A 261 -11.65 -8.04 12.42
CA CYS A 261 -10.22 -8.30 12.53
C CYS A 261 -9.81 -9.09 13.79
N PRO A 262 -10.29 -8.76 15.00
CA PRO A 262 -9.98 -9.54 16.21
C PRO A 262 -10.39 -11.01 16.18
N MET A 263 -11.31 -11.42 15.31
CA MET A 263 -11.69 -12.83 15.20
C MET A 263 -10.51 -13.69 14.73
N TYR A 264 -9.58 -13.12 13.95
CA TYR A 264 -8.48 -13.85 13.35
C TYR A 264 -7.39 -14.27 14.35
N ASP A 265 -7.32 -13.68 15.53
CA ASP A 265 -6.48 -14.17 16.61
C ASP A 265 -6.90 -15.62 17.00
N VAL A 266 -8.20 -15.91 16.99
CA VAL A 266 -8.75 -17.23 17.28
C VAL A 266 -8.87 -18.11 16.03
N ILE A 267 -9.36 -17.53 14.93
CA ILE A 267 -9.56 -18.30 13.67
C ILE A 267 -8.25 -18.91 13.18
N LEU A 268 -7.16 -18.14 13.16
CA LEU A 268 -5.87 -18.67 12.71
C LEU A 268 -5.27 -19.65 13.70
N ASP A 269 -5.34 -19.36 15.01
CA ASP A 269 -4.87 -20.28 16.04
C ASP A 269 -5.57 -21.64 15.95
N GLU A 270 -6.91 -21.65 15.79
CA GLU A 270 -7.67 -22.88 15.61
C GLU A 270 -7.46 -23.51 14.20
N ALA A 271 -7.18 -22.72 13.16
CA ALA A 271 -6.85 -23.28 11.83
C ALA A 271 -5.58 -24.11 11.88
N PHE A 272 -4.53 -23.65 12.56
CA PHE A 272 -3.30 -24.41 12.74
C PHE A 272 -3.49 -25.69 13.59
N LYS A 273 -4.48 -25.74 14.50
CA LYS A 273 -4.80 -26.92 15.30
C LYS A 273 -5.70 -27.92 14.58
N LEU A 274 -6.71 -27.43 13.86
CA LEU A 274 -7.79 -28.24 13.29
C LEU A 274 -7.65 -28.52 11.79
N GLY A 275 -6.80 -27.75 11.10
CA GLY A 275 -6.47 -27.94 9.70
C GLY A 275 -7.55 -27.46 8.71
N PHE A 276 -8.43 -26.54 9.07
CA PHE A 276 -9.42 -25.99 8.16
C PHE A 276 -8.84 -24.88 7.25
N ILE A 277 -9.62 -24.41 6.28
CA ILE A 277 -9.21 -23.44 5.28
C ILE A 277 -9.54 -22.02 5.76
N VAL A 278 -8.58 -21.09 5.55
CA VAL A 278 -8.80 -19.64 5.67
C VAL A 278 -8.40 -19.03 4.33
N SER A 279 -9.41 -18.78 3.48
CA SER A 279 -9.16 -18.25 2.14
C SER A 279 -8.75 -16.77 2.15
N GLU A 280 -9.22 -15.99 3.13
CA GLU A 280 -8.85 -14.59 3.26
C GLU A 280 -9.27 -14.04 4.63
N GLN A 281 -8.54 -13.06 5.13
CA GLN A 281 -8.92 -12.31 6.33
C GLN A 281 -9.94 -11.20 6.01
N CYS A 282 -10.61 -10.65 7.05
CA CYS A 282 -11.51 -9.50 6.91
C CYS A 282 -10.79 -8.29 6.28
N CYS A 283 -9.61 -7.95 6.80
CA CYS A 283 -8.68 -6.98 6.23
C CYS A 283 -7.38 -7.74 5.92
N PRO A 284 -7.20 -8.23 4.69
CA PRO A 284 -6.10 -9.14 4.38
C PRO A 284 -4.76 -8.44 4.50
N THR A 285 -3.91 -8.98 5.37
CA THR A 285 -2.53 -8.53 5.54
C THR A 285 -1.73 -9.59 6.28
N PRO A 286 -0.45 -9.82 5.94
CA PRO A 286 0.40 -10.75 6.66
C PRO A 286 0.75 -10.29 8.09
N THR A 287 0.55 -9.01 8.38
CA THR A 287 0.85 -8.43 9.71
C THR A 287 -0.26 -8.63 10.73
N GLN A 288 -1.48 -8.99 10.30
CA GLN A 288 -2.61 -9.18 11.21
C GLN A 288 -2.72 -10.62 11.69
N ALA A 289 -2.71 -10.82 13.00
CA ALA A 289 -2.84 -12.08 13.73
C ALA A 289 -1.72 -13.10 13.48
N TYR A 290 -1.22 -13.29 12.24
CA TYR A 290 -0.15 -14.23 11.93
C TYR A 290 1.09 -14.07 12.83
N PRO A 291 1.66 -12.86 13.01
CA PRO A 291 2.84 -12.72 13.85
C PRO A 291 2.62 -13.19 15.30
N THR A 292 1.47 -12.91 15.86
CA THR A 292 1.13 -13.30 17.24
C THR A 292 0.84 -14.79 17.33
N VAL A 293 0.00 -15.33 16.44
CA VAL A 293 -0.41 -16.74 16.44
C VAL A 293 0.78 -17.67 16.22
N LEU A 294 1.70 -17.28 15.30
CA LEU A 294 2.88 -18.07 14.96
C LEU A 294 4.10 -17.75 15.81
N ASN A 295 4.00 -16.80 16.75
CA ASN A 295 5.12 -16.30 17.55
C ASN A 295 6.33 -15.90 16.69
N LEU A 296 6.07 -15.15 15.60
CA LEU A 296 7.14 -14.70 14.71
C LEU A 296 8.02 -13.67 15.44
N GLU A 297 9.33 -13.89 15.40
CA GLU A 297 10.31 -12.95 15.95
C GLU A 297 10.56 -11.81 14.93
N LEU A 298 9.75 -10.74 15.03
CA LEU A 298 9.82 -9.56 14.17
C LEU A 298 10.35 -8.35 14.94
N THR A 299 11.28 -7.63 14.33
CA THR A 299 11.71 -6.31 14.81
C THR A 299 10.76 -5.22 14.30
N ALA A 300 10.89 -4.00 14.81
CA ALA A 300 10.09 -2.86 14.29
C ALA A 300 10.37 -2.58 12.80
N GLU A 301 11.58 -2.86 12.32
CA GLU A 301 11.95 -2.73 10.90
C GLU A 301 11.31 -3.82 10.03
N ASP A 302 11.12 -5.01 10.58
CA ASP A 302 10.52 -6.13 9.88
C ASP A 302 9.03 -5.94 9.59
N MET A 303 8.33 -5.09 10.37
CA MET A 303 6.88 -4.89 10.22
C MET A 303 6.46 -4.34 8.85
N ASN A 304 7.38 -3.73 8.09
CA ASN A 304 7.16 -3.27 6.72
C ASN A 304 7.82 -4.19 5.67
N ASN A 305 8.50 -5.24 6.10
CA ASN A 305 9.11 -6.22 5.20
C ASN A 305 8.12 -7.37 4.93
N TYR A 306 7.14 -7.10 4.08
CA TYR A 306 6.08 -8.07 3.77
C TYR A 306 6.61 -9.36 3.17
N ASP A 307 7.66 -9.31 2.35
CA ASP A 307 8.28 -10.49 1.76
C ASP A 307 8.83 -11.42 2.85
N LYS A 308 9.54 -10.85 3.84
CA LYS A 308 10.04 -11.61 4.98
C LYS A 308 8.92 -12.23 5.80
N ILE A 309 7.88 -11.44 6.12
CA ILE A 309 6.75 -11.91 6.93
C ILE A 309 6.02 -13.04 6.18
N ASN A 310 5.73 -12.86 4.88
CA ASN A 310 5.09 -13.88 4.06
C ASN A 310 5.91 -15.17 3.97
N ALA A 311 7.25 -15.07 3.83
CA ALA A 311 8.13 -16.23 3.83
C ALA A 311 8.06 -16.98 5.17
N MET A 312 8.08 -16.26 6.31
CA MET A 312 7.95 -16.88 7.64
C MET A 312 6.59 -17.56 7.84
N ILE A 313 5.50 -16.96 7.36
CA ILE A 313 4.16 -17.57 7.41
C ILE A 313 4.14 -18.84 6.54
N THR A 314 4.70 -18.80 5.34
CA THR A 314 4.78 -19.95 4.43
C THR A 314 5.54 -21.11 5.07
N GLU A 315 6.68 -20.83 5.70
CA GLU A 315 7.47 -21.84 6.40
C GLU A 315 6.68 -22.46 7.57
N ALA A 316 6.02 -21.63 8.38
CA ALA A 316 5.20 -22.09 9.49
C ALA A 316 4.00 -22.92 9.01
N ALA A 317 3.33 -22.51 7.94
CA ALA A 317 2.23 -23.25 7.33
C ALA A 317 2.70 -24.62 6.81
N ALA A 318 3.84 -24.67 6.15
CA ALA A 318 4.42 -25.94 5.68
C ALA A 318 4.79 -26.88 6.85
N ALA A 319 5.42 -26.35 7.90
CA ALA A 319 5.76 -27.12 9.10
C ALA A 319 4.53 -27.69 9.83
N ALA A 320 3.40 -26.99 9.78
CA ALA A 320 2.14 -27.41 10.36
C ALA A 320 1.26 -28.29 9.44
N GLY A 321 1.69 -28.56 8.20
CA GLY A 321 0.89 -29.28 7.21
C GLY A 321 -0.31 -28.48 6.68
N MET A 322 -0.23 -27.15 6.72
CA MET A 322 -1.26 -26.20 6.30
C MET A 322 -1.01 -25.62 4.90
N THR A 323 -0.01 -26.10 4.18
CA THR A 323 0.29 -25.62 2.82
C THR A 323 -0.95 -25.67 1.93
N GLY A 324 -1.28 -24.53 1.29
CA GLY A 324 -2.45 -24.35 0.45
C GLY A 324 -3.79 -24.28 1.18
N ARG A 325 -3.78 -24.20 2.52
CA ARG A 325 -4.98 -24.01 3.34
C ARG A 325 -5.15 -22.60 3.87
N LEU A 326 -4.14 -21.76 3.72
CA LEU A 326 -4.12 -20.36 4.13
C LEU A 326 -3.84 -19.49 2.91
N SER A 327 -4.55 -18.37 2.81
CA SER A 327 -4.33 -17.38 1.76
C SER A 327 -4.72 -15.98 2.28
N GLY A 328 -4.29 -14.96 1.57
CA GLY A 328 -4.59 -13.56 1.84
C GLY A 328 -3.97 -12.66 0.79
N TRP A 329 -3.72 -11.41 1.12
CA TRP A 329 -2.94 -10.50 0.30
C TRP A 329 -1.51 -10.42 0.83
N ALA A 330 -0.55 -10.29 -0.09
CA ALA A 330 0.86 -10.21 0.28
C ALA A 330 1.23 -8.93 1.05
N MET A 331 0.40 -7.89 0.95
CA MET A 331 0.51 -6.65 1.72
C MET A 331 -0.88 -6.02 1.92
N PRO A 332 -1.08 -5.13 2.90
CA PRO A 332 -2.35 -4.45 3.08
C PRO A 332 -2.61 -3.41 1.98
N SER A 333 -3.87 -3.28 1.55
CA SER A 333 -4.25 -2.24 0.57
C SER A 333 -4.01 -0.82 1.08
N SER A 334 -4.06 -0.61 2.39
CA SER A 334 -3.76 0.66 3.05
C SER A 334 -2.29 1.11 2.90
N VAL A 335 -1.36 0.17 2.67
CA VAL A 335 0.03 0.47 2.28
C VAL A 335 0.17 0.55 0.76
N TYR A 336 -0.54 -0.32 0.05
CA TYR A 336 -0.47 -0.41 -1.41
C TYR A 336 -0.94 0.88 -2.10
N VAL A 337 -2.12 1.39 -1.72
CA VAL A 337 -2.76 2.52 -2.42
C VAL A 337 -1.91 3.80 -2.38
N PRO A 338 -1.38 4.27 -1.22
CA PRO A 338 -0.47 5.41 -1.20
C PRO A 338 0.74 5.26 -2.11
N LYS A 339 1.34 4.06 -2.13
CA LYS A 339 2.50 3.77 -2.98
C LYS A 339 2.12 3.77 -4.46
N PHE A 340 1.03 3.10 -4.82
CA PHE A 340 0.51 3.06 -6.19
C PHE A 340 0.23 4.47 -6.75
N GLN A 341 -0.41 5.33 -5.95
CA GLN A 341 -0.72 6.70 -6.36
C GLN A 341 0.53 7.52 -6.65
N VAL A 342 1.57 7.42 -5.81
CA VAL A 342 2.83 8.13 -6.04
C VAL A 342 3.56 7.59 -7.26
N GLU A 343 3.68 6.26 -7.39
CA GLU A 343 4.32 5.64 -8.56
C GLU A 343 3.59 6.01 -9.86
N LEU A 344 2.26 6.02 -9.85
CA LEU A 344 1.46 6.45 -10.99
C LEU A 344 1.70 7.92 -11.35
N ALA A 345 1.71 8.81 -10.35
CA ALA A 345 1.95 10.24 -10.56
C ALA A 345 3.36 10.50 -11.14
N VAL A 346 4.39 9.81 -10.62
CA VAL A 346 5.75 9.87 -11.17
C VAL A 346 5.77 9.37 -12.62
N TYR A 347 5.17 8.20 -12.85
CA TYR A 347 5.13 7.61 -14.20
C TYR A 347 4.42 8.52 -15.21
N MET A 348 3.28 9.10 -14.83
CA MET A 348 2.54 10.02 -15.67
C MET A 348 3.40 11.26 -16.01
N HIS A 349 4.05 11.85 -15.01
CA HIS A 349 4.89 13.03 -15.22
C HIS A 349 6.07 12.74 -16.15
N ASP A 350 6.80 11.67 -15.88
CA ASP A 350 8.02 11.30 -16.62
C ASP A 350 7.74 10.91 -18.07
N ASN A 351 6.52 10.43 -18.37
CA ASN A 351 6.10 10.05 -19.71
C ASN A 351 5.17 11.09 -20.38
N GLY A 352 4.91 12.23 -19.74
CA GLY A 352 4.05 13.28 -20.27
C GLY A 352 2.59 12.84 -20.48
N LEU A 353 2.10 11.89 -19.66
CA LEU A 353 0.75 11.36 -19.75
C LEU A 353 -0.25 12.26 -19.00
N THR A 354 -1.44 12.33 -19.56
CA THR A 354 -2.61 12.94 -18.90
C THR A 354 -3.40 11.90 -18.13
N ILE A 355 -4.39 12.34 -17.36
CA ILE A 355 -5.26 11.40 -16.64
C ILE A 355 -6.04 10.50 -17.61
N ASP A 356 -6.47 11.01 -18.74
CA ASP A 356 -7.25 10.26 -19.73
C ASP A 356 -6.46 9.08 -20.34
N ASP A 357 -5.12 9.18 -20.39
CA ASP A 357 -4.25 8.13 -20.91
C ASP A 357 -4.18 6.92 -19.97
N VAL A 358 -4.52 7.09 -18.69
CA VAL A 358 -4.40 6.06 -17.66
C VAL A 358 -5.74 5.48 -17.18
N LEU A 359 -6.87 6.08 -17.59
CA LEU A 359 -8.22 5.68 -17.15
C LEU A 359 -8.73 4.45 -17.92
N SER A 360 -8.00 3.35 -17.88
CA SER A 360 -8.48 2.06 -18.42
C SER A 360 -8.06 0.90 -17.52
N LYS A 361 -8.86 -0.16 -17.53
CA LYS A 361 -8.52 -1.39 -16.79
C LYS A 361 -7.19 -1.96 -17.26
N GLU A 362 -6.97 -2.01 -18.57
CA GLU A 362 -5.74 -2.56 -19.16
C GLU A 362 -4.51 -1.78 -18.67
N PHE A 363 -4.56 -0.45 -18.70
CA PHE A 363 -3.46 0.38 -18.23
C PHE A 363 -3.21 0.17 -16.73
N LEU A 364 -4.25 0.28 -15.88
CA LEU A 364 -4.11 0.18 -14.43
C LEU A 364 -3.61 -1.20 -13.99
N ASP A 365 -4.12 -2.29 -14.58
CA ASP A 365 -3.67 -3.64 -14.32
C ASP A 365 -2.20 -3.84 -14.74
N ASP A 366 -1.83 -3.40 -15.94
CA ASP A 366 -0.46 -3.58 -16.44
C ASP A 366 0.54 -2.68 -15.72
N PHE A 367 0.15 -1.45 -15.39
CA PHE A 367 0.96 -0.57 -14.56
C PHE A 367 1.20 -1.19 -13.18
N SER A 368 0.16 -1.73 -12.54
CA SER A 368 0.30 -2.38 -11.23
C SER A 368 1.28 -3.55 -11.26
N LYS A 369 1.25 -4.39 -12.31
CA LYS A 369 2.18 -5.52 -12.49
C LYS A 369 3.63 -5.09 -12.68
N GLN A 370 3.86 -3.93 -13.32
CA GLN A 370 5.20 -3.45 -13.67
C GLN A 370 5.84 -2.61 -12.56
N ALA A 371 5.04 -1.77 -11.90
CA ALA A 371 5.51 -0.75 -10.97
C ALA A 371 5.40 -1.14 -9.49
N MET A 372 4.53 -2.11 -9.16
CA MET A 372 4.24 -2.46 -7.78
C MET A 372 4.77 -3.85 -7.42
N PRO A 373 5.13 -4.09 -6.15
CA PRO A 373 5.61 -5.40 -5.68
C PRO A 373 4.52 -6.48 -5.73
N VAL A 374 3.25 -6.07 -5.75
CA VAL A 374 2.07 -6.95 -5.83
C VAL A 374 1.16 -6.38 -6.88
N SER A 375 0.61 -7.22 -7.76
CA SER A 375 -0.35 -6.78 -8.76
C SER A 375 -1.75 -6.55 -8.16
N ALA A 376 -2.54 -5.74 -8.85
CA ALA A 376 -3.94 -5.51 -8.49
C ALA A 376 -4.83 -5.71 -9.73
N ASP A 377 -6.04 -6.21 -9.50
CA ASP A 377 -7.11 -6.31 -10.49
C ASP A 377 -8.08 -5.15 -10.31
N PHE A 378 -8.11 -4.24 -11.29
CA PHE A 378 -8.94 -3.06 -11.27
C PHE A 378 -10.30 -3.30 -11.94
N ALA A 379 -11.32 -2.63 -11.43
CA ALA A 379 -12.65 -2.56 -12.04
C ALA A 379 -13.27 -1.19 -11.77
N MET A 380 -14.04 -0.65 -12.70
CA MET A 380 -14.82 0.56 -12.44
C MET A 380 -15.79 0.33 -11.27
N ALA A 381 -15.96 1.34 -10.42
CA ALA A 381 -16.87 1.28 -9.28
C ALA A 381 -18.35 1.10 -9.70
N GLY A 382 -18.69 1.48 -10.92
CA GLY A 382 -20.01 1.32 -11.51
C GLY A 382 -20.04 1.76 -12.97
N GLU A 383 -21.14 1.51 -13.65
CA GLU A 383 -21.34 1.93 -15.04
C GLU A 383 -21.32 3.48 -15.13
N GLY A 384 -20.48 4.00 -16.03
CA GLY A 384 -20.31 5.45 -16.23
C GLY A 384 -19.40 6.15 -15.22
N LEU A 385 -18.84 5.44 -14.24
CA LEU A 385 -17.90 5.98 -13.25
C LEU A 385 -16.45 5.85 -13.73
N ASN A 386 -16.11 6.48 -14.86
CA ASN A 386 -14.83 6.32 -15.55
C ASN A 386 -13.61 6.81 -14.74
N HIS A 387 -13.83 7.71 -13.80
CA HIS A 387 -12.80 8.26 -12.90
C HIS A 387 -12.76 7.54 -11.54
N TYR A 388 -13.58 6.51 -11.31
CA TYR A 388 -13.58 5.78 -10.06
C TYR A 388 -13.31 4.28 -10.26
N TRP A 389 -12.15 3.85 -9.80
CA TRP A 389 -11.67 2.49 -9.93
C TRP A 389 -11.54 1.80 -8.58
N MET A 390 -12.00 0.56 -8.53
CA MET A 390 -11.92 -0.31 -7.36
C MET A 390 -10.86 -1.37 -7.61
N LEU A 391 -10.06 -1.72 -6.60
CA LEU A 391 -9.00 -2.72 -6.73
C LEU A 391 -9.18 -3.89 -5.77
N ILE A 392 -8.67 -5.05 -6.19
CA ILE A 392 -8.40 -6.23 -5.36
C ILE A 392 -6.95 -6.61 -5.61
N LEU A 393 -6.16 -6.77 -4.55
CA LEU A 393 -4.77 -7.18 -4.66
C LEU A 393 -4.67 -8.67 -5.02
N GLU A 394 -3.58 -9.03 -5.70
CA GLU A 394 -3.24 -10.42 -5.98
C GLU A 394 -3.10 -11.23 -4.70
N ASP A 395 -3.56 -12.48 -4.78
CA ASP A 395 -3.55 -13.41 -3.66
C ASP A 395 -2.16 -14.02 -3.43
N ILE A 396 -1.82 -14.19 -2.16
CA ILE A 396 -0.74 -15.06 -1.74
C ILE A 396 -1.32 -16.33 -1.10
N PHE A 397 -0.70 -17.47 -1.36
CA PHE A 397 -1.03 -18.76 -0.76
C PHE A 397 0.14 -19.24 0.09
N TYR A 398 -0.16 -19.67 1.29
CA TYR A 398 0.82 -20.16 2.26
C TYR A 398 0.84 -21.68 2.33
#